data_70edeee5446a6ef6c69713f7bb7fb33d
#
_entry.id   70edeee5446a6ef6c69713f7bb7fb33d
#
_cell.length_a   1.000
_cell.length_b   1.000
_cell.length_c   1.000
_cell.angle_alpha   90.00
_cell.angle_beta   90.00
_cell.angle_gamma   90.00
#
_symmetry.space_group_name_H-M   'P 1'
#
loop_
_entity.id
_entity.type
_entity.pdbx_description
1 polymer ?
#
loop_
_entity_poly.entity_id
_entity_poly.type
_entity_poly.pdbx_seq_one_letter_code
_entity_poly.pdbx_strand_id
1 'polypeptide(L)'
;YHTWDRYTPNPDKRWSVSDQRWKLIGLFSKTKPDPTKWQLYDLQADPGETKNIAGQHPAEVRRLRKAFTDWFSEVTTGQTYRPVPIPVGHDMRPVELQPSWATWTGPHINYTFDGYDWDTIDGWKTRGEQAVWQLAVAQAGRYAVTLHYGCAPLQAGGTLRLSAKSQPLDHKVRATVTAEQFSQFPAGAINLPAGQTTLKATIHHAGPGEFMRLNGIHLQRLPNSR
;
A
#
# COMPACT_ATOMS: atom_id res chain seq x y z
N TYR A 1 19.05 -3.68 14.13
CA TYR A 1 17.63 -3.33 14.13
C TYR A 1 17.12 -3.27 12.71
N HIS A 2 15.91 -3.76 12.50
CA HIS A 2 15.27 -3.74 11.19
C HIS A 2 13.76 -3.54 11.34
N THR A 3 13.17 -2.68 10.48
CA THR A 3 11.73 -2.51 10.31
C THR A 3 11.37 -2.69 8.84
N TRP A 4 10.16 -3.16 8.59
CA TRP A 4 9.61 -3.28 7.25
C TRP A 4 8.36 -2.43 7.12
N ASP A 5 8.59 -1.14 6.90
CA ASP A 5 7.54 -0.13 6.71
C ASP A 5 7.75 0.64 5.42
N ARG A 6 6.71 1.32 4.95
CA ARG A 6 6.82 2.09 3.71
C ARG A 6 6.94 3.59 3.95
N TYR A 7 5.93 4.24 4.51
CA TYR A 7 5.96 5.70 4.69
C TYR A 7 6.06 6.11 6.15
N THR A 8 5.23 5.51 6.98
CA THR A 8 5.19 5.83 8.39
C THR A 8 5.68 4.61 9.16
N PRO A 9 6.85 4.69 9.77
CA PRO A 9 7.36 3.61 10.61
C PRO A 9 6.36 3.25 11.71
N ASN A 10 6.16 1.95 11.91
CA ASN A 10 5.25 1.42 12.92
C ASN A 10 5.95 0.33 13.73
N PRO A 11 6.17 0.55 15.07
CA PRO A 11 6.89 -0.39 15.91
C PRO A 11 6.17 -1.72 16.14
N ASP A 12 4.93 -1.82 15.69
CA ASP A 12 4.07 -2.98 15.88
C ASP A 12 3.88 -3.82 14.61
N LYS A 13 4.48 -3.39 13.49
CA LYS A 13 4.55 -4.18 12.27
C LYS A 13 5.75 -5.13 12.28
N ARG A 14 6.12 -5.61 11.10
CA ARG A 14 7.28 -6.51 10.94
C ARG A 14 8.56 -5.81 11.36
N TRP A 15 9.25 -6.37 12.33
CA TRP A 15 10.52 -5.86 12.82
C TRP A 15 11.41 -6.99 13.32
N SER A 16 12.69 -6.75 13.37
CA SER A 16 13.64 -7.63 14.04
C SER A 16 14.72 -6.84 14.76
N VAL A 17 15.24 -7.46 15.80
CA VAL A 17 16.42 -6.98 16.52
C VAL A 17 17.34 -8.14 16.79
N SER A 18 18.62 -7.95 16.54
CA SER A 18 19.64 -8.97 16.85
C SER A 18 20.84 -8.34 17.54
N ASP A 19 21.50 -9.15 18.35
CA ASP A 19 22.83 -8.93 18.87
C ASP A 19 23.76 -10.08 18.37
N GLN A 20 24.92 -10.27 19.03
CA GLN A 20 25.87 -11.31 18.63
C GLN A 20 25.34 -12.74 18.80
N ARG A 21 24.35 -12.96 19.63
CA ARG A 21 23.81 -14.27 19.93
C ARG A 21 22.34 -14.43 19.64
N TRP A 22 21.54 -13.44 19.97
CA TRP A 22 20.08 -13.56 19.95
C TRP A 22 19.46 -12.75 18.81
N LYS A 23 18.41 -13.30 18.19
CA LYS A 23 17.55 -12.57 17.25
C LYS A 23 16.10 -12.71 17.66
N LEU A 24 15.43 -11.58 17.86
CA LEU A 24 14.00 -11.52 18.13
C LEU A 24 13.29 -10.93 16.91
N ILE A 25 12.23 -11.59 16.46
CA ILE A 25 11.41 -11.18 15.31
C ILE A 25 9.98 -10.92 15.81
N GLY A 26 9.46 -9.73 15.49
CA GLY A 26 8.07 -9.38 15.64
C GLY A 26 7.33 -9.62 14.32
N LEU A 27 6.45 -10.63 14.32
CA LEU A 27 5.66 -10.94 13.14
C LEU A 27 4.47 -10.00 13.01
N PHE A 28 4.09 -9.75 11.76
CA PHE A 28 2.93 -8.94 11.42
C PHE A 28 1.63 -9.59 11.89
N SER A 29 0.81 -8.83 12.58
CA SER A 29 -0.60 -9.15 12.82
C SER A 29 -1.47 -8.13 12.07
N LYS A 30 -2.49 -8.60 11.36
CA LYS A 30 -3.42 -7.72 10.61
C LYS A 30 -4.19 -6.76 11.52
N THR A 31 -4.27 -7.02 12.81
CA THR A 31 -5.14 -6.27 13.74
C THR A 31 -4.42 -5.61 14.90
N LYS A 32 -3.49 -6.31 15.57
CA LYS A 32 -2.74 -5.79 16.72
C LYS A 32 -1.44 -6.59 16.91
N PRO A 33 -0.41 -5.99 17.55
CA PRO A 33 0.77 -6.74 17.97
C PRO A 33 0.35 -7.92 18.84
N ASP A 34 0.84 -9.09 18.50
CA ASP A 34 0.60 -10.30 19.27
C ASP A 34 1.94 -10.84 19.79
N PRO A 35 2.31 -10.52 21.03
CA PRO A 35 3.57 -10.97 21.63
C PRO A 35 3.72 -12.49 21.68
N THR A 36 2.61 -13.23 21.63
CA THR A 36 2.66 -14.71 21.63
C THR A 36 3.19 -15.29 20.32
N LYS A 37 3.21 -14.48 19.25
CA LYS A 37 3.73 -14.84 17.94
C LYS A 37 5.17 -14.38 17.69
N TRP A 38 5.80 -13.73 18.66
CA TRP A 38 7.20 -13.35 18.51
C TRP A 38 8.10 -14.57 18.53
N GLN A 39 9.19 -14.49 17.75
CA GLN A 39 10.13 -15.61 17.60
C GLN A 39 11.50 -15.18 18.07
N LEU A 40 12.09 -15.98 18.97
CA LEU A 40 13.46 -15.79 19.46
C LEU A 40 14.34 -16.96 19.00
N TYR A 41 15.50 -16.62 18.48
CA TYR A 41 16.49 -17.58 18.03
C TYR A 41 17.85 -17.34 18.68
N ASP A 42 18.58 -18.43 19.01
CA ASP A 42 19.97 -18.40 19.43
C ASP A 42 20.84 -18.60 18.18
N LEU A 43 21.36 -17.51 17.62
CA LEU A 43 22.12 -17.57 16.36
C LEU A 43 23.45 -18.31 16.46
N GLN A 44 23.97 -18.54 17.69
CA GLN A 44 25.19 -19.33 17.90
C GLN A 44 24.89 -20.83 17.87
N ALA A 45 23.77 -21.26 18.44
CA ALA A 45 23.37 -22.65 18.49
C ALA A 45 22.51 -23.06 17.27
N ASP A 46 21.77 -22.12 16.70
CA ASP A 46 20.83 -22.32 15.58
C ASP A 46 20.96 -21.16 14.56
N PRO A 47 22.05 -21.11 13.79
CA PRO A 47 22.24 -20.05 12.77
C PRO A 47 21.20 -20.11 11.63
N GLY A 48 20.48 -21.21 11.49
CA GLY A 48 19.40 -21.40 10.51
C GLY A 48 18.03 -20.92 10.99
N GLU A 49 17.91 -20.41 12.23
CA GLU A 49 16.66 -19.89 12.79
C GLU A 49 15.48 -20.90 12.69
N THR A 50 15.79 -22.17 12.96
CA THR A 50 14.84 -23.29 12.77
C THR A 50 13.95 -23.52 14.00
N LYS A 51 14.43 -23.14 15.19
CA LYS A 51 13.75 -23.42 16.45
C LYS A 51 13.42 -22.15 17.24
N ASN A 52 12.14 -21.80 17.27
CA ASN A 52 11.67 -20.69 18.13
C ASN A 52 11.74 -21.08 19.62
N ILE A 53 12.53 -20.35 20.39
CA ILE A 53 12.72 -20.56 21.83
C ILE A 53 12.21 -19.41 22.70
N ALA A 54 11.36 -18.53 22.16
CA ALA A 54 10.84 -17.36 22.88
C ALA A 54 10.18 -17.70 24.21
N GLY A 55 9.43 -18.82 24.28
CA GLY A 55 8.78 -19.28 25.50
C GLY A 55 9.76 -19.76 26.58
N GLN A 56 10.98 -20.15 26.22
CA GLN A 56 12.00 -20.64 27.14
C GLN A 56 12.87 -19.49 27.69
N HIS A 57 12.93 -18.35 26.99
CA HIS A 57 13.79 -17.22 27.32
C HIS A 57 13.03 -15.88 27.40
N PRO A 58 12.00 -15.77 28.27
CA PRO A 58 11.17 -14.57 28.33
C PRO A 58 11.94 -13.30 28.75
N ALA A 59 13.04 -13.46 29.47
CA ALA A 59 13.89 -12.34 29.88
C ALA A 59 14.59 -11.71 28.64
N GLU A 60 15.12 -12.54 27.75
CA GLU A 60 15.77 -12.10 26.52
C GLU A 60 14.78 -11.47 25.55
N VAL A 61 13.57 -12.03 25.45
CA VAL A 61 12.48 -11.42 24.66
C VAL A 61 12.18 -10.00 25.14
N ARG A 62 12.05 -9.79 26.45
CA ARG A 62 11.81 -8.46 27.04
C ARG A 62 12.99 -7.51 26.79
N ARG A 63 14.22 -7.99 26.99
CA ARG A 63 15.43 -7.19 26.78
C ARG A 63 15.55 -6.70 25.35
N LEU A 64 15.42 -7.60 24.39
CA LEU A 64 15.52 -7.29 22.96
C LEU A 64 14.36 -6.41 22.48
N ARG A 65 13.14 -6.68 22.94
CA ARG A 65 12.00 -5.82 22.62
C ARG A 65 12.20 -4.40 23.14
N LYS A 66 12.71 -4.26 24.37
CA LYS A 66 13.02 -2.94 24.93
C LYS A 66 14.07 -2.23 24.08
N ALA A 67 15.16 -2.91 23.74
CA ALA A 67 16.21 -2.36 22.90
C ALA A 67 15.68 -1.89 21.52
N PHE A 68 14.80 -2.67 20.90
CA PHE A 68 14.12 -2.27 19.67
C PHE A 68 13.23 -1.04 19.87
N THR A 69 12.43 -1.00 20.94
CA THR A 69 11.51 0.11 21.20
C THR A 69 12.26 1.41 21.50
N ASP A 70 13.34 1.35 22.29
CA ASP A 70 14.18 2.51 22.60
C ASP A 70 14.84 3.06 21.32
N TRP A 71 15.46 2.21 20.52
CA TRP A 71 16.03 2.58 19.24
C TRP A 71 14.97 3.16 18.27
N PHE A 72 13.81 2.51 18.16
CA PHE A 72 12.74 2.98 17.28
C PHE A 72 12.27 4.38 17.68
N SER A 73 12.07 4.62 18.99
CA SER A 73 11.72 5.93 19.53
C SER A 73 12.79 6.97 19.22
N GLU A 74 14.06 6.63 19.43
CA GLU A 74 15.20 7.54 19.16
C GLU A 74 15.24 7.98 17.69
N VAL A 75 15.13 7.05 16.75
CA VAL A 75 15.24 7.35 15.31
C VAL A 75 13.98 7.95 14.70
N THR A 76 12.82 7.85 15.36
CA THR A 76 11.56 8.36 14.82
C THR A 76 11.05 9.62 15.52
N THR A 77 11.49 9.90 16.75
CA THR A 77 11.06 11.09 17.50
C THR A 77 11.48 12.36 16.78
N GLY A 78 10.52 13.29 16.65
CA GLY A 78 10.75 14.58 15.97
C GLY A 78 10.73 14.50 14.45
N GLN A 79 10.62 13.32 13.86
CA GLN A 79 10.53 13.16 12.41
C GLN A 79 9.08 13.35 11.92
N THR A 80 8.93 13.93 10.74
CA THR A 80 7.64 14.02 10.06
C THR A 80 7.63 13.10 8.86
N TYR A 81 6.81 12.06 8.95
CA TYR A 81 6.65 11.08 7.87
C TYR A 81 5.44 11.46 7.01
N ARG A 82 5.68 11.71 5.74
CA ARG A 82 4.62 12.01 4.76
C ARG A 82 4.85 11.20 3.49
N PRO A 83 3.78 10.80 2.80
CA PRO A 83 3.93 10.21 1.47
C PRO A 83 4.73 11.15 0.57
N VAL A 84 5.76 10.61 -0.08
CA VAL A 84 6.54 11.37 -1.07
C VAL A 84 5.70 11.52 -2.33
N PRO A 85 5.54 12.74 -2.87
CA PRO A 85 4.80 12.92 -4.12
C PRO A 85 5.46 12.15 -5.27
N ILE A 86 4.65 11.36 -5.98
CA ILE A 86 5.11 10.53 -7.09
C ILE A 86 5.38 11.43 -8.30
N PRO A 87 6.59 11.42 -8.88
CA PRO A 87 6.90 12.22 -10.06
C PRO A 87 6.18 11.65 -11.30
N VAL A 88 5.38 12.49 -11.98
CA VAL A 88 4.68 12.12 -13.21
C VAL A 88 4.87 13.18 -14.30
N GLY A 89 4.86 12.76 -15.57
CA GLY A 89 4.90 13.66 -16.72
C GLY A 89 6.24 14.32 -16.99
N HIS A 90 7.35 13.75 -16.52
CA HIS A 90 8.70 14.16 -16.92
C HIS A 90 9.00 13.80 -18.38
N ASP A 91 8.46 12.67 -18.81
CA ASP A 91 8.53 12.20 -20.20
C ASP A 91 7.19 11.57 -20.61
N MET A 92 7.16 10.86 -21.73
CA MET A 92 5.96 10.22 -22.28
C MET A 92 5.77 8.78 -21.78
N ARG A 93 6.67 8.28 -20.93
CA ARG A 93 6.53 6.92 -20.39
C ARG A 93 5.41 6.86 -19.36
N PRO A 94 4.69 5.73 -19.28
CA PRO A 94 3.71 5.55 -18.24
C PRO A 94 4.38 5.49 -16.86
N VAL A 95 3.73 6.07 -15.86
CA VAL A 95 4.09 5.97 -14.45
C VAL A 95 3.02 5.16 -13.76
N GLU A 96 3.43 4.13 -13.05
CA GLU A 96 2.54 3.31 -12.24
C GLU A 96 2.39 3.91 -10.84
N LEU A 97 1.15 4.07 -10.41
CA LEU A 97 0.79 4.43 -9.04
C LEU A 97 0.48 3.15 -8.27
N GLN A 98 1.44 2.66 -7.53
CA GLN A 98 1.30 1.43 -6.77
C GLN A 98 0.36 1.58 -5.58
N PRO A 99 -0.36 0.53 -5.17
CA PRO A 99 -1.21 0.50 -3.97
C PRO A 99 -0.47 0.95 -2.71
N SER A 100 0.76 0.51 -2.58
CA SER A 100 1.64 0.80 -1.44
C SER A 100 1.96 2.29 -1.24
N TRP A 101 1.79 3.11 -2.26
CA TRP A 101 2.05 4.56 -2.21
C TRP A 101 0.79 5.37 -1.93
N ALA A 102 -0.37 4.71 -1.85
CA ALA A 102 -1.62 5.36 -1.48
C ALA A 102 -1.77 5.52 0.03
N THR A 103 -2.54 6.51 0.40
CA THR A 103 -3.28 6.54 1.66
C THR A 103 -4.74 6.22 1.37
N TRP A 104 -5.47 5.68 2.33
CA TRP A 104 -6.88 5.30 2.13
C TRP A 104 -7.75 5.69 3.30
N THR A 105 -9.04 5.86 3.02
CA THR A 105 -10.05 6.23 4.01
C THR A 105 -11.34 5.49 3.71
N GLY A 106 -11.92 4.91 4.74
CA GLY A 106 -13.17 4.16 4.70
C GLY A 106 -13.18 3.01 5.69
N PRO A 107 -14.36 2.51 6.09
CA PRO A 107 -14.48 1.48 7.11
C PRO A 107 -14.05 0.07 6.63
N HIS A 108 -14.10 -0.21 5.33
CA HIS A 108 -13.81 -1.53 4.77
C HIS A 108 -12.55 -1.56 3.91
N ILE A 109 -12.18 -0.42 3.31
CA ILE A 109 -11.01 -0.31 2.44
C ILE A 109 -9.74 -0.69 3.19
N ASN A 110 -8.91 -1.50 2.58
CA ASN A 110 -7.71 -2.04 3.16
C ASN A 110 -6.57 -2.08 2.12
N TYR A 111 -5.35 -2.24 2.60
CA TYR A 111 -4.19 -2.54 1.79
C TYR A 111 -3.71 -3.95 2.15
N THR A 112 -3.75 -4.84 1.17
CA THR A 112 -3.26 -6.20 1.32
C THR A 112 -1.86 -6.29 0.71
N PHE A 113 -0.92 -6.68 1.56
CA PHE A 113 0.46 -6.89 1.21
C PHE A 113 0.69 -8.38 0.91
N ASP A 114 0.75 -8.73 -0.37
CA ASP A 114 1.10 -10.08 -0.83
C ASP A 114 2.51 -10.13 -1.44
N GLY A 115 3.15 -8.97 -1.57
CA GLY A 115 4.53 -8.79 -2.02
C GLY A 115 4.65 -8.46 -3.50
N TYR A 116 5.53 -7.50 -3.81
CA TYR A 116 5.83 -7.04 -5.17
C TYR A 116 4.57 -6.64 -5.96
N ASP A 117 4.32 -7.31 -7.09
CA ASP A 117 3.22 -7.00 -8.01
C ASP A 117 1.84 -7.50 -7.53
N TRP A 118 1.76 -8.17 -6.38
CA TRP A 118 0.51 -8.72 -5.83
C TRP A 118 -0.17 -7.82 -4.80
N ASP A 119 0.46 -6.71 -4.44
CA ASP A 119 -0.12 -5.75 -3.50
C ASP A 119 -1.41 -5.14 -4.06
N THR A 120 -2.43 -5.02 -3.22
CA THR A 120 -3.72 -4.47 -3.63
C THR A 120 -4.30 -3.50 -2.61
N ILE A 121 -5.09 -2.55 -3.11
CA ILE A 121 -6.13 -1.90 -2.31
C ILE A 121 -7.41 -2.67 -2.54
N ASP A 122 -7.96 -3.23 -1.48
CA ASP A 122 -9.11 -4.14 -1.50
C ASP A 122 -10.10 -3.86 -0.38
N GLY A 123 -11.06 -4.75 -0.21
CA GLY A 123 -12.04 -4.71 0.86
C GLY A 123 -13.10 -3.61 0.74
N TRP A 124 -12.89 -2.60 -0.09
CA TRP A 124 -13.83 -1.48 -0.21
C TRP A 124 -15.21 -1.94 -0.74
N LYS A 125 -16.28 -1.39 -0.16
CA LYS A 125 -17.66 -1.82 -0.38
C LYS A 125 -18.67 -0.69 -0.46
N THR A 126 -18.35 0.45 0.18
CA THR A 126 -19.33 1.53 0.34
C THR A 126 -18.94 2.78 -0.40
N ARG A 127 -19.95 3.51 -0.88
CA ARG A 127 -19.76 4.80 -1.53
C ARG A 127 -18.93 5.73 -0.64
N GLY A 128 -17.95 6.40 -1.25
CA GLY A 128 -17.08 7.36 -0.57
C GLY A 128 -15.78 6.77 -0.03
N GLU A 129 -15.64 5.46 0.05
CA GLU A 129 -14.33 4.86 0.34
C GLU A 129 -13.36 5.22 -0.77
N GLN A 130 -12.15 5.63 -0.39
CA GLN A 130 -11.19 6.20 -1.33
C GLN A 130 -9.75 5.83 -1.04
N ALA A 131 -8.96 5.75 -2.11
CA ALA A 131 -7.51 5.73 -2.08
C ALA A 131 -6.96 7.01 -2.73
N VAL A 132 -5.85 7.53 -2.19
CA VAL A 132 -5.30 8.84 -2.56
C VAL A 132 -3.80 8.75 -2.77
N TRP A 133 -3.32 9.21 -3.92
CA TRP A 133 -1.90 9.34 -4.25
C TRP A 133 -1.50 10.82 -4.29
N GLN A 134 -0.33 11.13 -3.73
CA GLN A 134 0.29 12.44 -3.86
C GLN A 134 1.14 12.45 -5.15
N LEU A 135 0.92 13.42 -6.02
CA LEU A 135 1.63 13.53 -7.29
C LEU A 135 2.45 14.82 -7.37
N ALA A 136 3.64 14.73 -7.97
CA ALA A 136 4.43 15.86 -8.45
C ALA A 136 4.41 15.86 -9.97
N VAL A 137 3.51 16.63 -10.55
CA VAL A 137 3.27 16.68 -11.99
C VAL A 137 4.24 17.67 -12.63
N ALA A 138 5.17 17.17 -13.45
CA ALA A 138 6.18 18.00 -14.11
C ALA A 138 5.57 18.90 -15.19
N GLN A 139 4.61 18.40 -15.95
CA GLN A 139 3.98 19.13 -17.05
C GLN A 139 2.47 18.98 -16.98
N ALA A 140 1.75 20.11 -16.98
CA ALA A 140 0.30 20.10 -17.09
C ALA A 140 -0.15 19.47 -18.42
N GLY A 141 -1.31 18.83 -18.43
CA GLY A 141 -1.86 18.26 -19.65
C GLY A 141 -2.83 17.11 -19.39
N ARG A 142 -3.17 16.43 -20.49
CA ARG A 142 -4.00 15.24 -20.46
C ARG A 142 -3.13 14.01 -20.22
N TYR A 143 -3.60 13.13 -19.33
CA TYR A 143 -2.96 11.87 -19.00
C TYR A 143 -3.91 10.72 -19.26
N ALA A 144 -3.53 9.79 -20.14
CA ALA A 144 -4.23 8.53 -20.28
C ALA A 144 -4.16 7.76 -18.98
N VAL A 145 -5.27 7.14 -18.61
CA VAL A 145 -5.41 6.36 -17.39
C VAL A 145 -5.73 4.92 -17.75
N THR A 146 -4.92 4.00 -17.26
CA THR A 146 -5.20 2.56 -17.29
C THR A 146 -5.24 2.04 -15.88
N LEU A 147 -6.32 1.36 -15.52
CA LEU A 147 -6.50 0.71 -14.23
C LEU A 147 -6.06 -0.74 -14.32
N HIS A 148 -5.30 -1.21 -13.34
CA HIS A 148 -4.90 -2.61 -13.20
C HIS A 148 -5.59 -3.17 -11.97
N TYR A 149 -6.55 -4.07 -12.15
CA TYR A 149 -7.35 -4.62 -11.05
C TYR A 149 -7.95 -5.99 -11.38
N GLY A 150 -8.35 -6.69 -10.30
CA GLY A 150 -9.19 -7.87 -10.34
C GLY A 150 -10.57 -7.59 -9.75
N CYS A 151 -11.62 -8.18 -10.36
CA CYS A 151 -13.00 -8.07 -9.90
C CYS A 151 -13.78 -9.33 -10.27
N ALA A 152 -14.28 -10.04 -9.28
CA ALA A 152 -15.09 -11.24 -9.54
C ALA A 152 -16.36 -10.88 -10.33
N PRO A 153 -16.86 -11.78 -11.22
CA PRO A 153 -17.98 -11.48 -12.11
C PRO A 153 -19.26 -10.98 -11.39
N LEU A 154 -19.57 -11.54 -10.23
CA LEU A 154 -20.75 -11.17 -9.43
C LEU A 154 -20.58 -9.82 -8.70
N GLN A 155 -19.39 -9.25 -8.69
CA GLN A 155 -19.07 -7.99 -7.98
C GLN A 155 -18.94 -6.79 -8.96
N ALA A 156 -18.91 -7.07 -10.27
CA ALA A 156 -18.74 -6.04 -11.29
C ALA A 156 -19.97 -5.11 -11.43
N GLY A 157 -19.77 -3.98 -12.10
CA GLY A 157 -20.84 -3.03 -12.45
C GLY A 157 -20.88 -1.77 -11.59
N GLY A 158 -20.11 -1.69 -10.51
CA GLY A 158 -19.93 -0.44 -9.77
C GLY A 158 -19.16 0.63 -10.58
N THR A 159 -19.02 1.83 -10.05
CA THR A 159 -18.31 2.94 -10.70
C THR A 159 -17.21 3.48 -9.79
N LEU A 160 -15.96 3.40 -10.28
CA LEU A 160 -14.83 4.10 -9.70
C LEU A 160 -14.75 5.50 -10.29
N ARG A 161 -14.65 6.51 -9.44
CA ARG A 161 -14.37 7.88 -9.83
C ARG A 161 -12.92 8.24 -9.54
N LEU A 162 -12.19 8.62 -10.56
CA LEU A 162 -10.89 9.24 -10.45
C LEU A 162 -11.06 10.75 -10.48
N SER A 163 -10.48 11.46 -9.52
CA SER A 163 -10.55 12.91 -9.44
C SER A 163 -9.21 13.52 -9.04
N ALA A 164 -8.91 14.64 -9.69
CA ALA A 164 -7.85 15.56 -9.33
C ALA A 164 -8.50 16.95 -9.17
N LYS A 165 -7.77 18.03 -9.44
CA LYS A 165 -8.36 19.41 -9.44
C LYS A 165 -9.25 19.71 -10.65
N SER A 166 -9.33 18.79 -11.60
CA SER A 166 -10.08 18.92 -12.85
C SER A 166 -11.37 18.11 -12.87
N GLN A 167 -12.01 18.03 -14.05
CA GLN A 167 -13.19 17.18 -14.25
C GLN A 167 -12.88 15.72 -13.89
N PRO A 168 -13.76 15.05 -13.14
CA PRO A 168 -13.57 13.67 -12.76
C PRO A 168 -13.68 12.73 -13.97
N LEU A 169 -13.04 11.57 -13.84
CA LEU A 169 -13.10 10.48 -14.79
C LEU A 169 -13.80 9.28 -14.11
N ASP A 170 -14.95 8.88 -14.65
CA ASP A 170 -15.68 7.73 -14.14
C ASP A 170 -15.35 6.47 -14.95
N HIS A 171 -15.07 5.39 -14.26
CA HIS A 171 -14.82 4.08 -14.85
C HIS A 171 -15.82 3.07 -14.30
N LYS A 172 -16.60 2.44 -15.19
CA LYS A 172 -17.46 1.32 -14.81
C LYS A 172 -16.61 0.06 -14.63
N VAL A 173 -16.62 -0.49 -13.44
CA VAL A 173 -15.82 -1.67 -13.09
C VAL A 173 -16.32 -2.87 -13.87
N ARG A 174 -15.42 -3.52 -14.56
CA ARG A 174 -15.65 -4.73 -15.38
C ARG A 174 -15.14 -5.95 -14.65
N ALA A 175 -15.76 -7.09 -14.90
CA ALA A 175 -15.30 -8.37 -14.35
C ALA A 175 -13.96 -8.80 -14.96
N THR A 176 -13.16 -9.45 -14.15
CA THR A 176 -12.09 -10.37 -14.55
C THR A 176 -12.55 -11.82 -14.33
N VAL A 177 -11.72 -12.80 -14.62
CA VAL A 177 -12.07 -14.21 -14.41
C VAL A 177 -12.29 -14.50 -12.92
N THR A 178 -11.37 -13.99 -12.07
CA THR A 178 -11.50 -14.00 -10.59
C THR A 178 -11.02 -12.66 -10.02
N ALA A 179 -11.26 -12.42 -8.73
CA ALA A 179 -10.76 -11.21 -8.06
C ALA A 179 -9.23 -11.16 -7.94
N GLU A 180 -8.57 -12.31 -8.00
CA GLU A 180 -7.11 -12.46 -7.91
C GLU A 180 -6.42 -12.39 -9.29
N GLN A 181 -7.18 -12.48 -10.36
CA GLN A 181 -6.63 -12.40 -11.72
C GLN A 181 -6.77 -10.97 -12.25
N PHE A 182 -5.67 -10.24 -12.20
CA PHE A 182 -5.64 -8.84 -12.61
C PHE A 182 -5.62 -8.68 -14.12
N SER A 183 -6.29 -7.62 -14.59
CA SER A 183 -6.30 -7.22 -16.00
C SER A 183 -6.20 -5.70 -16.11
N GLN A 184 -5.69 -5.22 -17.24
CA GLN A 184 -5.59 -3.80 -17.50
C GLN A 184 -6.83 -3.28 -18.24
N PHE A 185 -7.37 -2.17 -17.77
CA PHE A 185 -8.57 -1.54 -18.32
C PHE A 185 -8.31 -0.07 -18.61
N PRO A 186 -8.22 0.34 -19.90
CA PRO A 186 -8.23 1.76 -20.26
C PRO A 186 -9.48 2.44 -19.69
N ALA A 187 -9.29 3.47 -18.87
CA ALA A 187 -10.39 4.21 -18.24
C ALA A 187 -10.72 5.52 -18.96
N GLY A 188 -9.80 6.03 -19.77
CA GLY A 188 -9.94 7.31 -20.45
C GLY A 188 -8.76 8.24 -20.19
N ALA A 189 -9.00 9.54 -20.06
CA ALA A 189 -7.96 10.52 -19.78
C ALA A 189 -8.42 11.54 -18.74
N ILE A 190 -7.49 11.96 -17.88
CA ILE A 190 -7.70 12.98 -16.86
C ILE A 190 -6.75 14.16 -17.09
N ASN A 191 -7.19 15.38 -16.82
CA ASN A 191 -6.32 16.54 -16.84
C ASN A 191 -5.63 16.72 -15.49
N LEU A 192 -4.31 16.84 -15.51
CA LEU A 192 -3.50 17.11 -14.32
C LEU A 192 -2.83 18.47 -14.45
N PRO A 193 -2.93 19.36 -13.44
CA PRO A 193 -2.18 20.60 -13.41
C PRO A 193 -0.71 20.32 -13.08
N ALA A 194 0.20 21.17 -13.51
CA ALA A 194 1.60 21.11 -13.08
C ALA A 194 1.73 21.42 -11.58
N GLY A 195 2.78 20.87 -10.97
CA GLY A 195 3.06 21.01 -9.53
C GLY A 195 2.45 19.90 -8.68
N GLN A 196 2.35 20.15 -7.39
CA GLN A 196 1.79 19.17 -6.46
C GLN A 196 0.27 19.09 -6.55
N THR A 197 -0.24 17.88 -6.69
CA THR A 197 -1.67 17.59 -6.73
C THR A 197 -1.95 16.21 -6.12
N THR A 198 -3.22 15.89 -5.93
CA THR A 198 -3.65 14.57 -5.46
C THR A 198 -4.51 13.91 -6.53
N LEU A 199 -4.30 12.62 -6.75
CA LEU A 199 -5.23 11.77 -7.46
C LEU A 199 -6.01 10.94 -6.46
N LYS A 200 -7.34 11.01 -6.50
CA LYS A 200 -8.25 10.22 -5.67
C LYS A 200 -8.96 9.20 -6.53
N ALA A 201 -9.01 7.96 -6.04
CA ALA A 201 -9.85 6.90 -6.57
C ALA A 201 -10.93 6.61 -5.53
N THR A 202 -12.19 6.88 -5.85
CA THR A 202 -13.32 6.85 -4.91
C THR A 202 -14.44 5.96 -5.46
N ILE A 203 -15.05 5.14 -4.62
CA ILE A 203 -16.31 4.47 -5.00
C ILE A 203 -17.40 5.53 -5.18
N HIS A 204 -17.81 5.76 -6.42
CA HIS A 204 -18.91 6.63 -6.76
C HIS A 204 -20.26 5.91 -6.70
N HIS A 205 -20.29 4.68 -7.25
CA HIS A 205 -21.39 3.73 -7.13
C HIS A 205 -20.82 2.38 -6.69
N ALA A 206 -21.30 1.85 -5.58
CA ALA A 206 -20.92 0.52 -5.13
C ALA A 206 -21.57 -0.56 -6.01
N GLY A 207 -20.84 -1.66 -6.22
CA GLY A 207 -21.40 -2.91 -6.74
C GLY A 207 -21.94 -3.78 -5.63
N PRO A 208 -22.43 -4.99 -5.95
CA PRO A 208 -22.81 -5.99 -4.97
C PRO A 208 -21.56 -6.63 -4.33
N GLY A 209 -21.23 -6.31 -3.08
CA GLY A 209 -20.12 -6.91 -2.34
C GLY A 209 -18.81 -6.13 -2.41
N GLU A 210 -17.67 -6.81 -2.46
CA GLU A 210 -16.35 -6.19 -2.62
C GLU A 210 -16.26 -5.52 -3.99
N PHE A 211 -15.76 -4.27 -4.00
CA PHE A 211 -15.83 -3.46 -5.21
C PHE A 211 -14.85 -3.93 -6.29
N MET A 212 -13.57 -4.06 -5.94
CA MET A 212 -12.49 -4.61 -6.76
C MET A 212 -11.20 -4.68 -5.94
N ARG A 213 -10.20 -5.40 -6.44
CA ARG A 213 -8.83 -5.40 -5.93
C ARG A 213 -7.96 -4.58 -6.86
N LEU A 214 -7.69 -3.34 -6.48
CA LEU A 214 -6.89 -2.42 -7.28
C LEU A 214 -5.41 -2.71 -7.06
N ASN A 215 -4.73 -3.17 -8.11
CA ASN A 215 -3.30 -3.47 -8.10
C ASN A 215 -2.45 -2.28 -8.57
N GLY A 216 -3.00 -1.36 -9.37
CA GLY A 216 -2.29 -0.15 -9.79
C GLY A 216 -3.09 0.77 -10.71
N ILE A 217 -2.58 1.99 -10.87
CA ILE A 217 -3.08 2.97 -11.84
C ILE A 217 -1.89 3.44 -12.68
N HIS A 218 -1.97 3.27 -13.99
CA HIS A 218 -0.96 3.77 -14.91
C HIS A 218 -1.40 5.12 -15.46
N LEU A 219 -0.51 6.11 -15.36
CA LEU A 219 -0.68 7.45 -15.91
C LEU A 219 0.35 7.66 -17.02
N GLN A 220 -0.11 7.96 -18.23
CA GLN A 220 0.76 8.29 -19.35
C GLN A 220 0.37 9.65 -19.93
N ARG A 221 1.32 10.58 -19.98
CA ARG A 221 1.09 11.88 -20.58
C ARG A 221 0.77 11.72 -22.07
N LEU A 222 -0.29 12.38 -22.52
CA LEU A 222 -0.67 12.42 -23.94
C LEU A 222 0.01 13.60 -24.64
N PRO A 223 0.35 13.49 -25.94
CA PRO A 223 0.75 14.65 -26.74
C PRO A 223 -0.31 15.75 -26.69
N ASN A 224 0.12 16.99 -26.72
CA ASN A 224 -0.82 18.09 -26.88
C ASN A 224 -1.47 17.96 -28.27
N SER A 225 -2.81 17.98 -28.32
CA SER A 225 -3.52 18.08 -29.59
C SER A 225 -3.09 19.38 -30.26
N ARG A 226 -2.55 19.27 -31.46
CA ARG A 226 -2.29 20.42 -32.32
C ARG A 226 -3.58 21.06 -32.74
#